data_10674fed63ec5f81c1bfb6410d120862
#
_entry.id   10674fed63ec5f81c1bfb6410d120862
#
_cell.length_a   1.000
_cell.length_b   1.000
_cell.length_c   1.000
_cell.angle_alpha   90.00
_cell.angle_beta   90.00
_cell.angle_gamma   90.00
#
_symmetry.space_group_name_H-M   'P 1'
#
loop_
_entity.id
_entity.type
_entity.pdbx_description
1 polymer ?
#
loop_
_entity_poly.entity_id
_entity_poly.type
_entity_poly.pdbx_seq_one_letter_code
_entity_poly.pdbx_strand_id
1 'polypeptide(L)'
;FRDDGVIQVRAGSTGPKFPYTPNEGHMHNFTWRLDVDLNGAGGDSAYLTSHSEDFMPPLSTATDGRERIVIEKGLLWNPRNFNTLLIEDSTLKNGSNPPRATSYELVPLRTGTARHSEPFTKRDFWVSRYDPAQSFLADNLPNYVQNRQSTVNQDLVIWYTGSEHHENNSRDE
;
A
#
# COMPACT_ATOMS: atom_id res chain seq x y z
N PHE A 1 2.79 16.06 6.38
CA PHE A 1 4.22 15.86 6.69
C PHE A 1 4.44 16.17 8.17
N ARG A 2 5.22 15.32 8.84
CA ARG A 2 5.58 15.45 10.24
C ARG A 2 7.11 15.48 10.38
N ASP A 3 7.61 16.06 11.46
CA ASP A 3 9.06 16.21 11.70
C ASP A 3 9.79 14.87 11.90
N ASP A 4 9.05 13.81 12.21
CA ASP A 4 9.56 12.43 12.33
C ASP A 4 9.65 11.67 10.99
N GLY A 5 9.42 12.35 9.86
CA GLY A 5 9.45 11.77 8.53
C GLY A 5 8.14 11.06 8.12
N VAL A 6 7.12 11.10 8.97
CA VAL A 6 5.82 10.50 8.65
C VAL A 6 5.02 11.38 7.70
N ILE A 7 4.54 10.79 6.62
CA ILE A 7 3.56 11.36 5.72
C ILE A 7 2.24 10.64 5.98
N GLN A 8 1.26 11.35 6.54
CA GLN A 8 -0.06 10.79 6.76
C GLN A 8 -1.00 11.23 5.66
N VAL A 9 -1.56 10.25 4.95
CA VAL A 9 -2.56 10.46 3.90
C VAL A 9 -3.91 9.98 4.41
N ARG A 10 -4.94 10.80 4.23
CA ARG A 10 -6.31 10.46 4.60
C ARG A 10 -7.24 10.76 3.45
N ALA A 11 -8.19 9.88 3.22
CA ALA A 11 -9.33 10.12 2.37
C ALA A 11 -10.60 9.94 3.20
N GLY A 12 -11.60 10.72 2.89
CA GLY A 12 -12.91 10.63 3.50
C GLY A 12 -13.96 10.99 2.47
N SER A 13 -15.15 10.42 2.58
CA SER A 13 -16.29 10.77 1.77
C SER A 13 -17.15 11.77 2.52
N THR A 14 -17.45 12.90 1.88
CA THR A 14 -18.41 13.90 2.34
C THR A 14 -19.31 14.26 1.19
N GLY A 15 -20.58 14.51 1.45
CA GLY A 15 -21.47 14.97 0.41
C GLY A 15 -22.93 14.59 0.67
N PRO A 16 -23.83 15.12 -0.16
CA PRO A 16 -25.25 14.80 -0.04
C PRO A 16 -25.51 13.32 -0.32
N LYS A 17 -26.59 12.84 0.24
CA LYS A 17 -27.09 11.49 -0.04
C LYS A 17 -27.21 11.25 -1.54
N PHE A 18 -26.87 10.05 -1.94
CA PHE A 18 -27.03 9.65 -3.34
C PHE A 18 -28.52 9.71 -3.71
N PRO A 19 -28.94 10.50 -4.70
CA PRO A 19 -30.33 10.82 -4.93
C PRO A 19 -31.21 9.63 -5.30
N TYR A 20 -30.60 8.54 -5.77
CA TYR A 20 -31.33 7.34 -6.20
C TYR A 20 -31.45 6.28 -5.10
N THR A 21 -30.56 6.31 -4.10
CA THR A 21 -30.56 5.35 -2.96
C THR A 21 -30.23 6.09 -1.66
N PRO A 22 -31.07 7.05 -1.26
CA PRO A 22 -30.74 7.96 -0.15
C PRO A 22 -30.63 7.28 1.22
N ASN A 23 -31.08 6.04 1.36
CA ASN A 23 -31.12 5.29 2.61
C ASN A 23 -30.15 4.10 2.65
N GLU A 24 -29.29 3.96 1.64
CA GLU A 24 -28.35 2.84 1.57
C GLU A 24 -26.95 3.29 1.94
N GLY A 25 -26.36 2.61 2.93
CA GLY A 25 -24.94 2.69 3.19
C GLY A 25 -24.17 2.03 2.04
N HIS A 26 -23.01 2.57 1.70
CA HIS A 26 -22.17 2.02 0.63
C HIS A 26 -20.69 2.18 0.94
N MET A 27 -19.88 1.44 0.21
CA MET A 27 -18.44 1.48 0.35
C MET A 27 -17.81 2.40 -0.70
N HIS A 28 -16.85 3.18 -0.27
CA HIS A 28 -15.94 3.88 -1.17
C HIS A 28 -14.58 3.18 -1.15
N ASN A 29 -13.99 3.01 -2.31
CA ASN A 29 -12.64 2.49 -2.44
C ASN A 29 -11.73 3.59 -3.01
N PHE A 30 -10.62 3.82 -2.34
CA PHE A 30 -9.63 4.81 -2.73
C PHE A 30 -8.35 4.08 -3.09
N THR A 31 -7.76 4.43 -4.21
CA THR A 31 -6.45 3.91 -4.58
C THR A 31 -5.44 5.05 -4.62
N TRP A 32 -4.41 4.91 -3.82
CA TRP A 32 -3.26 5.80 -3.78
C TRP A 32 -2.17 5.24 -4.69
N ARG A 33 -1.69 6.07 -5.62
CA ARG A 33 -0.50 5.79 -6.41
C ARG A 33 0.67 6.52 -5.78
N LEU A 34 1.68 5.75 -5.41
CA LEU A 34 2.92 6.23 -4.82
C LEU A 34 4.06 5.93 -5.78
N ASP A 35 4.67 6.99 -6.28
CA ASP A 35 5.79 6.96 -7.20
C ASP A 35 6.90 7.78 -6.51
N VAL A 36 7.72 7.09 -5.74
CA VAL A 36 8.71 7.70 -4.87
C VAL A 36 10.08 7.14 -5.19
N ASP A 37 10.87 7.95 -5.86
CA ASP A 37 12.26 7.66 -6.14
C ASP A 37 13.14 7.96 -4.92
N LEU A 38 13.78 6.94 -4.35
CA LEU A 38 14.64 7.14 -3.18
C LEU A 38 16.01 7.71 -3.53
N ASN A 39 16.52 7.38 -4.70
CA ASN A 39 17.81 7.86 -5.23
C ASN A 39 17.81 7.86 -6.77
N GLY A 40 16.73 8.35 -7.35
CA GLY A 40 16.47 8.28 -8.79
C GLY A 40 15.58 7.09 -9.17
N ALA A 41 15.24 7.02 -10.44
CA ALA A 41 14.20 6.16 -11.00
C ALA A 41 14.50 4.65 -10.97
N GLY A 42 15.56 4.21 -10.37
CA GLY A 42 15.90 2.77 -10.36
C GLY A 42 16.68 2.37 -9.12
N GLY A 43 16.76 1.08 -8.88
CA GLY A 43 17.47 0.56 -7.70
C GLY A 43 16.55 0.13 -6.57
N ASP A 44 15.25 0.37 -6.71
CA ASP A 44 14.28 0.05 -5.67
C ASP A 44 13.89 -1.43 -5.65
N SER A 45 13.56 -1.89 -4.47
CA SER A 45 13.03 -3.22 -4.22
C SER A 45 11.94 -3.15 -3.17
N ALA A 46 10.86 -3.91 -3.38
CA ALA A 46 9.75 -3.96 -2.46
C ALA A 46 9.76 -5.24 -1.62
N TYR A 47 9.33 -5.12 -0.37
CA TYR A 47 9.24 -6.22 0.58
C TYR A 47 7.91 -6.17 1.32
N LEU A 48 7.23 -7.31 1.41
CA LEU A 48 6.16 -7.47 2.37
C LEU A 48 6.79 -7.85 3.71
N THR A 49 6.60 -7.01 4.72
CA THR A 49 7.06 -7.30 6.08
C THR A 49 5.97 -8.00 6.86
N SER A 50 6.36 -8.75 7.87
CA SER A 50 5.46 -9.33 8.86
C SER A 50 6.09 -9.25 10.23
N HIS A 51 5.29 -8.99 11.24
CA HIS A 51 5.71 -8.91 12.62
C HIS A 51 4.99 -9.99 13.42
N SER A 52 5.72 -10.71 14.27
CA SER A 52 5.14 -11.70 15.15
C SER A 52 4.46 -11.04 16.35
N GLU A 53 3.27 -11.52 16.72
CA GLU A 53 2.56 -11.08 17.91
C GLU A 53 3.12 -11.68 19.22
N ASP A 54 4.17 -12.49 19.16
CA ASP A 54 4.74 -13.13 20.35
C ASP A 54 5.48 -12.10 21.21
N PHE A 55 4.73 -11.43 22.07
CA PHE A 55 5.23 -10.44 23.03
C PHE A 55 6.02 -11.04 24.19
N MET A 56 6.15 -12.36 24.29
CA MET A 56 6.79 -13.06 25.39
C MET A 56 7.94 -13.99 25.00
N PRO A 57 8.61 -13.77 23.91
CA PRO A 57 9.81 -14.56 23.65
C PRO A 57 11.00 -14.00 24.40
N PRO A 58 12.02 -14.77 24.61
CA PRO A 58 13.35 -14.20 24.59
C PRO A 58 13.49 -13.46 23.24
N LEU A 59 13.87 -12.19 23.27
CA LEU A 59 14.01 -11.27 22.13
C LEU A 59 14.74 -11.84 20.89
N SER A 60 15.35 -12.99 21.02
CA SER A 60 16.05 -13.73 19.95
C SER A 60 15.15 -14.53 18.99
N THR A 61 13.84 -14.62 19.25
CA THR A 61 12.90 -15.40 18.43
C THR A 61 11.80 -14.56 17.77
N ALA A 62 11.82 -13.24 17.94
CA ALA A 62 10.96 -12.35 17.15
C ALA A 62 11.38 -12.45 15.68
N THR A 63 10.67 -13.25 14.93
CA THR A 63 10.89 -13.40 13.50
C THR A 63 10.11 -12.32 12.76
N ASP A 64 10.70 -11.15 12.64
CA ASP A 64 10.26 -10.21 11.64
C ASP A 64 10.55 -10.82 10.26
N GLY A 65 9.50 -11.20 9.57
CA GLY A 65 9.60 -11.75 8.22
C GLY A 65 9.73 -10.63 7.20
N ARG A 66 10.60 -10.82 6.22
CA ARG A 66 10.67 -9.96 5.02
C ARG A 66 10.60 -10.85 3.79
N GLU A 67 9.49 -10.79 3.07
CA GLU A 67 9.35 -11.45 1.77
C GLU A 67 9.64 -10.45 0.66
N ARG A 68 10.70 -10.67 -0.11
CA ARG A 68 11.00 -9.84 -1.26
C ARG A 68 9.97 -10.09 -2.37
N ILE A 69 9.40 -9.00 -2.89
CA ILE A 69 8.52 -9.04 -4.04
C ILE A 69 9.39 -8.97 -5.28
N VAL A 70 9.52 -10.09 -5.96
CA VAL A 70 10.46 -10.22 -7.10
C VAL A 70 9.82 -10.04 -8.47
N ILE A 71 8.49 -10.01 -8.51
CA ILE A 71 7.70 -9.77 -9.71
C ILE A 71 6.50 -8.90 -9.39
N GLU A 72 6.01 -8.19 -10.39
CA GLU A 72 4.77 -7.43 -10.29
C GLU A 72 3.62 -8.30 -9.81
N LYS A 73 2.90 -7.83 -8.81
CA LYS A 73 1.74 -8.54 -8.25
C LYS A 73 0.86 -7.68 -7.37
N GLY A 74 -0.37 -8.13 -7.16
CA GLY A 74 -1.25 -7.66 -6.10
C GLY A 74 -1.13 -8.50 -4.84
N LEU A 75 -1.19 -7.87 -3.67
CA LEU A 75 -0.99 -8.46 -2.35
C LEU A 75 -2.19 -8.20 -1.45
N LEU A 76 -2.49 -9.14 -0.58
CA LEU A 76 -3.44 -8.95 0.52
C LEU A 76 -2.71 -8.52 1.79
N TRP A 77 -3.31 -7.58 2.49
CA TRP A 77 -2.89 -7.23 3.82
C TRP A 77 -3.42 -8.23 4.84
N ASN A 78 -2.55 -8.64 5.74
CA ASN A 78 -2.94 -9.46 6.88
C ASN A 78 -2.71 -8.66 8.18
N PRO A 79 -3.78 -8.15 8.80
CA PRO A 79 -3.67 -7.36 10.02
C PRO A 79 -3.12 -8.16 11.21
N ARG A 80 -3.31 -9.48 11.22
CA ARG A 80 -2.80 -10.34 12.30
C ARG A 80 -1.28 -10.45 12.32
N ASN A 81 -0.67 -10.30 11.14
CA ASN A 81 0.79 -10.30 11.00
C ASN A 81 1.35 -8.89 10.94
N PHE A 82 0.51 -7.87 11.13
CA PHE A 82 0.90 -6.47 10.98
C PHE A 82 1.76 -6.23 9.73
N ASN A 83 1.28 -6.73 8.60
CA ASN A 83 2.01 -6.57 7.35
C ASN A 83 2.13 -5.09 6.96
N THR A 84 3.30 -4.71 6.49
CA THR A 84 3.54 -3.43 5.85
C THR A 84 4.25 -3.66 4.53
N LEU A 85 4.30 -2.64 3.69
CA LEU A 85 5.05 -2.69 2.45
C LEU A 85 6.26 -1.76 2.58
N LEU A 86 7.45 -2.33 2.61
CA LEU A 86 8.72 -1.62 2.67
C LEU A 86 9.31 -1.51 1.27
N ILE A 87 9.69 -0.30 0.88
CA ILE A 87 10.43 -0.02 -0.34
C ILE A 87 11.82 0.48 0.05
N GLU A 88 12.84 -0.09 -0.57
CA GLU A 88 14.24 0.12 -0.19
C GLU A 88 15.12 0.28 -1.41
N ASP A 89 15.93 1.33 -1.44
CA ASP A 89 17.07 1.42 -2.34
C ASP A 89 18.33 0.90 -1.64
N SER A 90 18.82 -0.24 -2.08
CA SER A 90 20.00 -0.88 -1.47
C SER A 90 21.31 -0.14 -1.80
N THR A 91 21.32 0.71 -2.81
CA THR A 91 22.50 1.47 -3.25
C THR A 91 22.75 2.69 -2.42
N LEU A 92 21.68 3.28 -1.85
CA LEU A 92 21.73 4.45 -1.00
C LEU A 92 21.68 4.05 0.47
N LYS A 93 22.70 4.41 1.23
CA LYS A 93 22.76 4.18 2.68
C LYS A 93 22.45 5.45 3.43
N ASN A 94 21.63 5.31 4.46
CA ASN A 94 21.39 6.41 5.40
C ASN A 94 22.61 6.61 6.32
N GLY A 95 22.63 7.71 7.07
CA GLY A 95 23.71 8.05 8.01
C GLY A 95 23.70 7.26 9.32
N SER A 96 22.91 6.20 9.47
CA SER A 96 22.86 5.39 10.69
C SER A 96 24.14 4.59 10.92
N ASN A 97 24.38 4.15 12.16
CA ASN A 97 25.48 3.25 12.49
C ASN A 97 24.93 1.97 13.15
N PRO A 98 25.00 0.79 12.50
CA PRO A 98 25.51 0.56 11.14
C PRO A 98 24.63 1.21 10.07
N PRO A 99 25.22 1.54 8.90
CA PRO A 99 24.46 2.12 7.79
C PRO A 99 23.36 1.17 7.28
N ARG A 100 22.17 1.71 7.10
CA ARG A 100 21.01 0.97 6.56
C ARG A 100 20.65 1.51 5.18
N ALA A 101 19.99 0.69 4.38
CA ALA A 101 19.43 1.15 3.13
C ALA A 101 18.42 2.27 3.38
N THR A 102 18.37 3.25 2.48
CA THR A 102 17.32 4.27 2.52
C THR A 102 16.01 3.61 2.10
N SER A 103 14.96 3.90 2.83
CA SER A 103 13.67 3.24 2.62
C SER A 103 12.51 4.12 3.07
N TYR A 104 11.34 3.80 2.56
CA TYR A 104 10.07 4.20 3.14
C TYR A 104 9.17 2.99 3.37
N GLU A 105 8.27 3.12 4.31
CA GLU A 105 7.35 2.05 4.68
C GLU A 105 5.91 2.53 4.57
N LEU A 106 5.10 1.79 3.85
CA LEU A 106 3.68 2.01 3.75
C LEU A 106 2.97 1.18 4.81
N VAL A 107 2.41 1.86 5.81
CA VAL A 107 1.69 1.26 6.93
C VAL A 107 0.19 1.50 6.74
N PRO A 108 -0.61 0.46 6.47
CA PRO A 108 -2.06 0.60 6.39
C PRO A 108 -2.65 0.91 7.75
N LEU A 109 -3.46 1.95 7.83
CA LEU A 109 -4.22 2.27 9.04
C LEU A 109 -5.63 1.67 9.02
N ARG A 110 -6.18 1.49 7.83
CA ARG A 110 -7.49 0.86 7.60
C ARG A 110 -7.48 0.15 6.26
N THR A 111 -7.96 -1.07 6.26
CA THR A 111 -8.39 -1.74 5.05
C THR A 111 -9.82 -2.20 5.26
N GLY A 112 -10.68 -1.95 4.28
CA GLY A 112 -12.06 -2.44 4.33
C GLY A 112 -12.09 -3.94 4.11
N THR A 113 -12.95 -4.64 4.83
CA THR A 113 -13.26 -6.05 4.57
C THR A 113 -14.31 -6.20 3.48
N ALA A 114 -15.19 -5.21 3.32
CA ALA A 114 -16.19 -5.17 2.26
C ALA A 114 -15.58 -4.51 1.03
N ARG A 115 -15.43 -5.29 -0.02
CA ARG A 115 -14.81 -4.86 -1.27
C ARG A 115 -15.85 -4.77 -2.36
N HIS A 116 -15.68 -3.82 -3.24
CA HIS A 116 -16.47 -3.74 -4.47
C HIS A 116 -16.10 -4.86 -5.45
N SER A 117 -16.87 -4.93 -6.53
CA SER A 117 -16.65 -5.93 -7.59
C SER A 117 -15.47 -5.60 -8.50
N GLU A 118 -15.02 -4.37 -8.50
CA GLU A 118 -13.93 -3.89 -9.35
C GLU A 118 -12.64 -4.69 -9.06
N PRO A 119 -11.94 -5.11 -10.09
CA PRO A 119 -10.79 -6.01 -9.92
C PRO A 119 -9.67 -5.45 -9.03
N PHE A 120 -9.44 -4.13 -9.05
CA PHE A 120 -8.39 -3.50 -8.25
C PHE A 120 -8.66 -3.59 -6.73
N THR A 121 -9.94 -3.64 -6.33
CA THR A 121 -10.32 -3.72 -4.91
C THR A 121 -10.04 -5.08 -4.28
N LYS A 122 -9.72 -6.10 -5.09
CA LYS A 122 -9.43 -7.45 -4.61
C LYS A 122 -8.07 -7.59 -3.92
N ARG A 123 -7.26 -6.54 -3.96
CA ARG A 123 -5.96 -6.51 -3.30
C ARG A 123 -5.81 -5.19 -2.54
N ASP A 124 -5.02 -5.23 -1.48
CA ASP A 124 -4.73 -4.06 -0.66
C ASP A 124 -3.52 -3.29 -1.21
N PHE A 125 -2.52 -4.04 -1.67
CA PHE A 125 -1.34 -3.47 -2.31
C PHE A 125 -1.18 -4.00 -3.72
N TRP A 126 -0.61 -3.15 -4.58
CA TRP A 126 -0.11 -3.56 -5.89
C TRP A 126 1.30 -3.01 -6.04
N VAL A 127 2.18 -3.83 -6.56
CA VAL A 127 3.56 -3.45 -6.90
C VAL A 127 3.72 -3.64 -8.39
N SER A 128 4.00 -2.56 -9.09
CA SER A 128 4.28 -2.57 -10.52
C SER A 128 5.59 -1.84 -10.81
N ARG A 129 6.15 -2.08 -11.97
CA ARG A 129 7.19 -1.21 -12.50
C ARG A 129 6.57 0.09 -12.98
N TYR A 130 7.36 1.15 -12.95
CA TYR A 130 6.97 2.38 -13.61
C TYR A 130 6.89 2.16 -15.13
N ASP A 131 5.80 2.62 -15.70
CA ASP A 131 5.60 2.69 -17.14
C ASP A 131 4.87 4.01 -17.46
N PRO A 132 5.47 4.92 -18.24
CA PRO A 132 4.86 6.20 -18.57
C PRO A 132 3.57 6.06 -19.39
N ALA A 133 3.32 4.91 -20.00
CA ALA A 133 2.09 4.61 -20.71
C ALA A 133 0.95 4.16 -19.79
N GLN A 134 1.23 3.83 -18.52
CA GLN A 134 0.18 3.47 -17.55
C GLN A 134 -0.66 4.69 -17.21
N SER A 135 -1.96 4.55 -17.33
CA SER A 135 -2.89 5.56 -16.85
C SER A 135 -3.00 5.53 -15.33
N PHE A 136 -3.53 6.60 -14.75
CA PHE A 136 -3.82 6.66 -13.31
C PHE A 136 -5.12 5.92 -12.91
N LEU A 137 -5.71 5.15 -13.82
CA LEU A 137 -6.95 4.43 -13.56
C LEU A 137 -6.67 3.13 -12.81
N ALA A 138 -7.17 3.05 -11.59
CA ALA A 138 -7.02 1.88 -10.73
C ALA A 138 -7.61 0.59 -11.34
N ASP A 139 -8.66 0.70 -12.14
CA ASP A 139 -9.30 -0.45 -12.82
C ASP A 139 -8.33 -1.24 -13.70
N ASN A 140 -7.26 -0.60 -14.16
CA ASN A 140 -6.25 -1.23 -14.98
C ASN A 140 -5.14 -1.95 -14.17
N LEU A 141 -5.13 -1.84 -12.85
CA LEU A 141 -4.09 -2.44 -12.02
C LEU A 141 -3.85 -3.93 -12.26
N PRO A 142 -4.89 -4.76 -12.40
CA PRO A 142 -4.67 -6.18 -12.74
C PRO A 142 -3.94 -6.37 -14.07
N ASN A 143 -4.18 -5.48 -15.05
CA ASN A 143 -3.52 -5.54 -16.35
C ASN A 143 -2.06 -5.09 -16.27
N TYR A 144 -1.75 -4.11 -15.42
CA TYR A 144 -0.38 -3.62 -15.25
C TYR A 144 0.57 -4.69 -14.71
N VAL A 145 0.08 -5.58 -13.87
CA VAL A 145 0.90 -6.63 -13.24
C VAL A 145 0.77 -8.00 -13.90
N GLN A 146 -0.01 -8.13 -14.98
CA GLN A 146 -0.27 -9.44 -15.60
C GLN A 146 0.95 -10.07 -16.27
N ASN A 147 1.85 -9.24 -16.79
CA ASN A 147 3.08 -9.69 -17.45
C ASN A 147 4.16 -10.12 -16.45
N ARG A 148 3.96 -9.85 -15.14
CA ARG A 148 4.81 -10.30 -14.04
C ARG A 148 6.30 -9.95 -14.24
N GLN A 149 6.57 -8.75 -14.68
CA GLN A 149 7.94 -8.28 -14.85
C GLN A 149 8.71 -8.25 -13.52
N SER A 150 10.03 -8.31 -13.60
CA SER A 150 10.86 -8.24 -12.40
C SER A 150 10.72 -6.87 -11.72
N THR A 151 10.57 -6.91 -10.40
CA THR A 151 10.54 -5.71 -9.52
C THR A 151 11.84 -5.53 -8.73
N VAL A 152 12.87 -6.29 -9.09
CA VAL A 152 14.15 -6.25 -8.38
C VAL A 152 15.02 -5.14 -8.94
N ASN A 153 15.39 -4.17 -8.11
CA ASN A 153 16.21 -3.01 -8.47
C ASN A 153 15.64 -2.25 -9.68
N GLN A 154 14.36 -1.98 -9.63
CA GLN A 154 13.63 -1.31 -10.71
C GLN A 154 13.05 0.02 -10.21
N ASP A 155 12.59 0.80 -11.16
CA ASP A 155 11.69 1.92 -10.94
C ASP A 155 10.31 1.36 -10.59
N LEU A 156 9.84 1.58 -9.35
CA LEU A 156 8.65 0.95 -8.81
C LEU A 156 7.53 1.95 -8.55
N VAL A 157 6.33 1.55 -8.89
CA VAL A 157 5.10 2.24 -8.48
C VAL A 157 4.33 1.35 -7.51
N ILE A 158 4.00 1.92 -6.38
CA ILE A 158 3.22 1.27 -5.34
C ILE A 158 1.80 1.80 -5.35
N TRP A 159 0.85 0.89 -5.26
CA TRP A 159 -0.55 1.24 -5.17
C TRP A 159 -1.14 0.65 -3.90
N TYR A 160 -1.88 1.46 -3.18
CA TYR A 160 -2.57 1.06 -1.96
C TYR A 160 -4.06 1.35 -2.09
N THR A 161 -4.88 0.32 -1.84
CA THR A 161 -6.34 0.44 -1.87
C THR A 161 -6.88 0.44 -0.45
N GLY A 162 -7.40 1.58 -0.05
CA GLY A 162 -8.17 1.74 1.18
C GLY A 162 -9.67 1.73 0.90
N SER A 163 -10.46 1.43 1.92
CA SER A 163 -11.91 1.43 1.83
C SER A 163 -12.52 2.19 3.01
N GLU A 164 -13.61 2.86 2.76
CA GLU A 164 -14.40 3.57 3.76
C GLU A 164 -15.87 3.22 3.59
N HIS A 165 -16.54 2.92 4.69
CA HIS A 165 -17.97 2.73 4.71
C HIS A 165 -18.66 4.09 4.93
N HIS A 166 -19.46 4.49 3.98
CA HIS A 166 -20.32 5.65 4.08
C HIS A 166 -21.66 5.23 4.65
N GLU A 167 -21.88 5.52 5.92
CA GLU A 167 -23.18 5.32 6.55
C GLU A 167 -24.12 6.46 6.19
N ASN A 168 -25.35 6.09 5.81
CA ASN A 168 -26.39 7.07 5.64
C ASN A 168 -26.83 7.62 7.00
N ASN A 169 -26.53 8.85 7.27
CA ASN A 169 -26.92 9.52 8.50
C ASN A 169 -27.47 10.92 8.20
N SER A 170 -28.17 11.51 9.19
CA SER A 170 -28.80 12.82 9.06
C SER A 170 -27.83 14.00 8.86
N ARG A 171 -26.52 13.76 8.90
CA ARG A 171 -25.51 14.79 8.65
C ARG A 171 -25.13 14.91 7.17
N ASP A 172 -25.64 14.02 6.35
CA ASP A 172 -25.40 13.99 4.89
C ASP A 172 -26.41 14.84 4.12
N GLU A 173 -27.21 15.68 4.80
CA GLU A 173 -28.20 16.58 4.22
C GLU A 173 -27.60 17.96 3.87
#